data_94e22563b04f80840cfd64f0b5d2f33c
#
_entry.id   94e22563b04f80840cfd64f0b5d2f33c
#
_cell.length_a   1.000
_cell.length_b   1.000
_cell.length_c   1.000
_cell.angle_alpha   90.00
_cell.angle_beta   90.00
_cell.angle_gamma   90.00
#
_symmetry.space_group_name_H-M   'P 1'
#
loop_
_entity.id
_entity.type
_entity.pdbx_description
1 polymer ?
#
loop_
_entity_poly.entity_id
_entity_poly.type
_entity_poly.pdbx_seq_one_letter_code
_entity_poly.pdbx_strand_id
1 'polypeptide(L)'
;CVSLCLVVYGVACLWSNLHSGKLAERGTGVEPLFRLWPVFLLQAVLLCSLVLASLVPVYGAVLLVALGMLMYLFNSSSQVLYMDVAAQSHPGSMNLAASLNSMSFNIGIAVGSAVGGLVNDAFGLMWLGPFGALFALLAVGTTTLLRPYVSPVGE
;
A
#
# COMPACT_ATOMS: atom_id res chain seq x y z
N CYS A 1 -13.78 20.55 -12.87
CA CYS A 1 -13.85 19.86 -11.54
C CYS A 1 -12.89 18.68 -11.43
N VAL A 2 -12.79 17.78 -12.43
CA VAL A 2 -11.91 16.59 -12.36
C VAL A 2 -10.44 16.97 -12.18
N SER A 3 -9.95 17.96 -12.94
CA SER A 3 -8.56 18.43 -12.83
C SER A 3 -8.20 18.95 -11.45
N LEU A 4 -9.13 19.64 -10.77
CA LEU A 4 -8.92 20.11 -9.40
C LEU A 4 -8.81 18.94 -8.42
N CYS A 5 -9.66 17.91 -8.57
CA CYS A 5 -9.59 16.69 -7.75
C CYS A 5 -8.25 15.98 -7.92
N LEU A 6 -7.73 15.90 -9.16
CA LEU A 6 -6.43 15.29 -9.44
C LEU A 6 -5.27 16.09 -8.82
N VAL A 7 -5.34 17.43 -8.84
CA VAL A 7 -4.34 18.27 -8.19
C VAL A 7 -4.36 18.07 -6.67
N VAL A 8 -5.54 18.09 -6.05
CA VAL A 8 -5.70 17.85 -4.60
C VAL A 8 -5.18 16.46 -4.24
N TYR A 9 -5.51 15.44 -5.03
CA TYR A 9 -4.99 14.08 -4.87
C TYR A 9 -3.46 14.05 -4.93
N GLY A 10 -2.86 14.68 -5.95
CA GLY A 10 -1.41 14.74 -6.11
C GLY A 10 -0.71 15.44 -4.94
N VAL A 11 -1.25 16.56 -4.45
CA VAL A 11 -0.72 17.28 -3.28
C VAL A 11 -0.84 16.43 -2.01
N ALA A 12 -1.98 15.75 -1.80
CA ALA A 12 -2.18 14.87 -0.66
C ALA A 12 -1.20 13.68 -0.68
N CYS A 13 -0.95 13.09 -1.85
CA CYS A 13 0.04 12.03 -2.04
C CYS A 13 1.46 12.50 -1.76
N LEU A 14 1.85 13.68 -2.23
CA LEU A 14 3.16 14.27 -1.93
C LEU A 14 3.33 14.51 -0.42
N TRP A 15 2.31 15.07 0.22
CA TRP A 15 2.33 15.32 1.66
C TRP A 15 2.42 14.02 2.46
N SER A 16 1.65 12.99 2.08
CA SER A 16 1.71 11.66 2.68
C SER A 16 3.10 11.05 2.55
N ASN A 17 3.72 11.13 1.35
CA ASN A 17 5.05 10.60 1.11
C ASN A 17 6.11 11.26 2.00
N LEU A 18 6.07 12.59 2.14
CA LEU A 18 7.00 13.32 3.01
C LEU A 18 6.86 12.95 4.50
N HIS A 19 5.62 12.72 4.95
CA HIS A 19 5.36 12.34 6.36
C HIS A 19 5.65 10.85 6.61
N SER A 20 5.38 9.98 5.65
CA SER A 20 5.63 8.54 5.78
C SER A 20 7.13 8.22 5.88
N GLY A 21 7.99 8.97 5.17
CA GLY A 21 9.44 8.88 5.32
C GLY A 21 9.88 9.10 6.77
N LYS A 22 9.40 10.17 7.41
CA LYS A 22 9.69 10.47 8.81
C LYS A 22 9.15 9.44 9.82
N LEU A 23 8.02 8.79 9.50
CA LEU A 23 7.48 7.70 10.32
C LEU A 23 8.30 6.41 10.15
N ALA A 24 8.74 6.12 8.92
CA ALA A 24 9.57 4.96 8.62
C ALA A 24 10.94 5.04 9.28
N GLU A 25 11.56 6.23 9.34
CA GLU A 25 12.85 6.46 10.02
C GLU A 25 12.80 6.26 11.54
N ARG A 26 11.62 6.34 12.16
CA ARG A 26 11.46 6.14 13.61
C ARG A 26 11.37 4.67 14.03
N GLY A 27 11.25 3.75 13.09
CA GLY A 27 11.23 2.31 13.31
C GLY A 27 12.45 1.66 12.70
N THR A 28 13.32 1.05 13.50
CA THR A 28 14.45 0.27 13.02
C THR A 28 14.06 -1.19 12.88
N GLY A 29 14.39 -1.80 11.73
CA GLY A 29 14.24 -3.24 11.50
C GLY A 29 12.89 -3.69 10.96
N VAL A 30 12.59 -4.97 11.13
CA VAL A 30 11.43 -5.67 10.56
C VAL A 30 10.11 -5.31 11.26
N GLU A 31 10.16 -4.74 12.46
CA GLU A 31 8.98 -4.33 13.23
C GLU A 31 8.00 -3.38 12.50
N PRO A 32 8.46 -2.41 11.69
CA PRO A 32 7.57 -1.52 10.97
C PRO A 32 6.58 -2.24 10.05
N LEU A 33 7.01 -3.31 9.39
CA LEU A 33 6.15 -4.08 8.47
C LEU A 33 5.04 -4.80 9.24
N PHE A 34 5.35 -5.38 10.39
CA PHE A 34 4.35 -6.08 11.21
C PHE A 34 3.39 -5.14 11.94
N ARG A 35 3.75 -3.87 12.08
CA ARG A 35 2.86 -2.81 12.57
C ARG A 35 1.85 -2.33 11.51
N LEU A 36 2.05 -2.68 10.24
CA LEU A 36 1.21 -2.22 9.13
C LEU A 36 -0.09 -3.03 8.94
N TRP A 37 -0.29 -4.15 9.68
CA TRP A 37 -1.52 -4.92 9.58
C TRP A 37 -2.81 -4.08 9.79
N PRO A 38 -2.88 -3.10 10.74
CA PRO A 38 -4.06 -2.27 10.86
C PRO A 38 -4.24 -1.31 9.68
N VAL A 39 -3.16 -0.93 9.00
CA VAL A 39 -3.21 -0.10 7.79
C VAL A 39 -3.86 -0.89 6.65
N PHE A 40 -3.52 -2.17 6.49
CA PHE A 40 -4.18 -3.05 5.51
C PHE A 40 -5.65 -3.29 5.83
N LEU A 41 -6.00 -3.46 7.10
CA LEU A 41 -7.40 -3.57 7.51
C LEU A 41 -8.17 -2.29 7.22
N LEU A 42 -7.60 -1.14 7.55
CA LEU A 42 -8.18 0.15 7.23
C LEU A 42 -8.37 0.30 5.71
N GLN A 43 -7.38 -0.10 4.93
CA GLN A 43 -7.46 -0.10 3.46
C GLN A 43 -8.58 -1.01 2.96
N ALA A 44 -8.73 -2.21 3.53
CA ALA A 44 -9.83 -3.14 3.18
C ALA A 44 -11.20 -2.52 3.47
N VAL A 45 -11.37 -1.88 4.64
CA VAL A 45 -12.61 -1.19 5.01
C VAL A 45 -12.92 -0.04 4.07
N LEU A 46 -11.92 0.79 3.74
CA LEU A 46 -12.09 1.90 2.79
C LEU A 46 -12.45 1.40 1.39
N LEU A 47 -11.82 0.31 0.93
CA LEU A 47 -12.16 -0.31 -0.36
C LEU A 47 -13.58 -0.88 -0.38
N CYS A 48 -14.02 -1.55 0.69
CA CYS A 48 -15.42 -1.99 0.81
C CYS A 48 -16.39 -0.80 0.79
N SER A 49 -16.04 0.30 1.44
CA SER A 49 -16.88 1.51 1.47
C SER A 49 -16.97 2.23 0.13
N LEU A 50 -16.10 1.88 -0.85
CA LEU A 50 -16.14 2.43 -2.21
C LEU A 50 -17.46 2.08 -2.92
N VAL A 51 -18.14 1.00 -2.53
CA VAL A 51 -19.49 0.68 -3.01
C VAL A 51 -20.47 1.83 -2.75
N LEU A 52 -20.35 2.50 -1.60
CA LEU A 52 -21.17 3.64 -1.23
C LEU A 52 -20.81 4.92 -2.02
N ALA A 53 -19.63 4.97 -2.60
CA ALA A 53 -19.17 6.12 -3.39
C ALA A 53 -20.00 6.34 -4.67
N SER A 54 -20.67 5.30 -5.16
CA SER A 54 -21.61 5.41 -6.28
C SER A 54 -22.82 6.29 -5.96
N LEU A 55 -23.17 6.42 -4.68
CA LEU A 55 -24.31 7.21 -4.20
C LEU A 55 -23.94 8.68 -3.99
N VAL A 56 -22.68 8.96 -3.59
CA VAL A 56 -22.24 10.32 -3.28
C VAL A 56 -20.84 10.57 -3.91
N PRO A 57 -20.75 11.31 -5.03
CA PRO A 57 -19.47 11.51 -5.75
C PRO A 57 -18.37 12.17 -4.90
N VAL A 58 -18.75 13.08 -3.99
CA VAL A 58 -17.79 13.74 -3.09
C VAL A 58 -17.17 12.74 -2.13
N TYR A 59 -17.96 11.80 -1.60
CA TYR A 59 -17.48 10.73 -0.74
C TYR A 59 -16.46 9.84 -1.48
N GLY A 60 -16.73 9.50 -2.74
CA GLY A 60 -15.79 8.74 -3.58
C GLY A 60 -14.45 9.47 -3.76
N ALA A 61 -14.48 10.77 -3.99
CA ALA A 61 -13.24 11.56 -4.13
C ALA A 61 -12.41 11.55 -2.82
N VAL A 62 -13.06 11.71 -1.67
CA VAL A 62 -12.39 11.66 -0.35
C VAL A 62 -11.78 10.28 -0.10
N LEU A 63 -12.51 9.20 -0.42
CA LEU A 63 -11.99 7.84 -0.29
C LEU A 63 -10.78 7.58 -1.18
N LEU A 64 -10.79 8.06 -2.43
CA LEU A 64 -9.65 7.91 -3.32
C LEU A 64 -8.41 8.62 -2.78
N VAL A 65 -8.57 9.83 -2.22
CA VAL A 65 -7.47 10.55 -1.56
C VAL A 65 -6.95 9.76 -0.36
N ALA A 66 -7.82 9.25 0.49
CA ALA A 66 -7.44 8.46 1.66
C ALA A 66 -6.70 7.17 1.26
N LEU A 67 -7.18 6.44 0.25
CA LEU A 67 -6.51 5.25 -0.28
C LEU A 67 -5.14 5.57 -0.87
N GLY A 68 -5.02 6.69 -1.60
CA GLY A 68 -3.73 7.16 -2.13
C GLY A 68 -2.73 7.47 -1.02
N MET A 69 -3.17 8.13 0.04
CA MET A 69 -2.31 8.41 1.21
C MET A 69 -1.81 7.13 1.89
N LEU A 70 -2.69 6.13 2.07
CA LEU A 70 -2.31 4.83 2.66
C LEU A 70 -1.32 4.07 1.77
N MET A 71 -1.48 4.14 0.45
CA MET A 71 -0.56 3.49 -0.49
C MET A 71 0.86 4.06 -0.35
N TYR A 72 1.01 5.38 -0.23
CA TYR A 72 2.34 6.00 -0.04
C TYR A 72 2.94 5.70 1.32
N LEU A 73 2.13 5.63 2.37
CA LEU A 73 2.59 5.21 3.69
C LEU A 73 3.19 3.80 3.65
N PHE A 74 2.54 2.87 2.96
CA PHE A 74 3.02 1.51 2.79
C PHE A 74 4.29 1.45 1.94
N ASN A 75 4.34 2.19 0.83
CA ASN A 75 5.50 2.22 -0.06
C ASN A 75 6.79 2.65 0.66
N SER A 76 6.73 3.72 1.45
CA SER A 76 7.88 4.19 2.21
C SER A 76 8.35 3.17 3.25
N SER A 77 7.42 2.54 3.98
CA SER A 77 7.75 1.52 4.97
C SER A 77 8.40 0.28 4.35
N SER A 78 7.88 -0.16 3.19
CA SER A 78 8.46 -1.27 2.44
C SER A 78 9.87 -0.95 1.95
N GLN A 79 10.07 0.26 1.42
CA GLN A 79 11.39 0.68 0.93
C GLN A 79 12.42 0.67 2.03
N VAL A 80 12.11 1.20 3.22
CA VAL A 80 13.01 1.19 4.38
C VAL A 80 13.35 -0.24 4.76
N LEU A 81 12.36 -1.15 4.83
CA LEU A 81 12.59 -2.56 5.13
C LEU A 81 13.58 -3.21 4.16
N TYR A 82 13.37 -3.04 2.83
CA TYR A 82 14.28 -3.61 1.84
C TYR A 82 15.70 -3.07 1.99
N MET A 83 15.84 -1.78 2.29
CA MET A 83 17.14 -1.14 2.50
C MET A 83 17.81 -1.60 3.79
N ASP A 84 17.07 -1.74 4.89
CA ASP A 84 17.60 -2.21 6.18
C ASP A 84 18.11 -3.65 6.09
N VAL A 85 17.33 -4.55 5.47
CA VAL A 85 17.74 -5.94 5.25
C VAL A 85 19.00 -6.02 4.40
N ALA A 86 19.08 -5.21 3.32
CA ALA A 86 20.27 -5.16 2.47
C ALA A 86 21.48 -4.61 3.22
N ALA A 87 21.32 -3.56 4.02
CA ALA A 87 22.41 -2.95 4.79
C ALA A 87 22.99 -3.92 5.81
N GLN A 88 22.16 -4.75 6.46
CA GLN A 88 22.58 -5.71 7.49
C GLN A 88 23.21 -6.97 6.88
N SER A 89 22.64 -7.52 5.81
CA SER A 89 23.06 -8.80 5.25
C SER A 89 24.08 -8.67 4.12
N HIS A 90 23.94 -7.68 3.26
CA HIS A 90 24.76 -7.50 2.07
C HIS A 90 24.88 -6.01 1.70
N PRO A 91 25.77 -5.25 2.34
CA PRO A 91 25.89 -3.79 2.11
C PRO A 91 26.12 -3.37 0.66
N GLY A 92 26.75 -4.23 -0.16
CA GLY A 92 26.97 -4.01 -1.59
C GLY A 92 25.71 -4.13 -2.46
N SER A 93 24.58 -4.62 -1.92
CA SER A 93 23.35 -4.89 -2.67
C SER A 93 22.24 -3.85 -2.46
N MET A 94 22.55 -2.68 -1.93
CA MET A 94 21.58 -1.60 -1.68
C MET A 94 20.79 -1.19 -2.94
N ASN A 95 21.48 -1.09 -4.07
CA ASN A 95 20.82 -0.76 -5.35
C ASN A 95 19.88 -1.87 -5.81
N LEU A 96 20.22 -3.13 -5.55
CA LEU A 96 19.36 -4.27 -5.84
C LEU A 96 18.10 -4.25 -4.97
N ALA A 97 18.23 -3.95 -3.68
CA ALA A 97 17.12 -3.82 -2.75
C ALA A 97 16.11 -2.75 -3.19
N ALA A 98 16.61 -1.58 -3.59
CA ALA A 98 15.78 -0.50 -4.13
C ALA A 98 15.05 -0.93 -5.41
N SER A 99 15.74 -1.64 -6.31
CA SER A 99 15.17 -2.16 -7.55
C SER A 99 14.10 -3.22 -7.29
N LEU A 100 14.32 -4.12 -6.34
CA LEU A 100 13.35 -5.15 -5.94
C LEU A 100 12.07 -4.53 -5.37
N ASN A 101 12.19 -3.48 -4.55
CA ASN A 101 11.02 -2.75 -4.06
C ASN A 101 10.20 -2.18 -5.22
N SER A 102 10.84 -1.44 -6.13
CA SER A 102 10.18 -0.85 -7.30
C SER A 102 9.55 -1.92 -8.21
N MET A 103 10.26 -3.03 -8.44
CA MET A 103 9.76 -4.14 -9.25
C MET A 103 8.52 -4.78 -8.62
N SER A 104 8.53 -5.02 -7.32
CA SER A 104 7.38 -5.60 -6.59
C SER A 104 6.14 -4.71 -6.70
N PHE A 105 6.30 -3.38 -6.58
CA PHE A 105 5.21 -2.44 -6.78
C PHE A 105 4.67 -2.46 -8.21
N ASN A 106 5.54 -2.44 -9.21
CA ASN A 106 5.11 -2.47 -10.61
C ASN A 106 4.38 -3.77 -10.97
N ILE A 107 4.84 -4.91 -10.46
CA ILE A 107 4.12 -6.19 -10.61
C ILE A 107 2.74 -6.11 -9.95
N GLY A 108 2.67 -5.57 -8.72
CA GLY A 108 1.41 -5.38 -8.01
C GLY A 108 0.42 -4.48 -8.78
N ILE A 109 0.91 -3.38 -9.36
CA ILE A 109 0.10 -2.48 -10.20
C ILE A 109 -0.38 -3.20 -11.46
N ALA A 110 0.49 -3.94 -12.15
CA ALA A 110 0.13 -4.67 -13.35
C ALA A 110 -0.94 -5.73 -13.08
N VAL A 111 -0.73 -6.58 -12.06
CA VAL A 111 -1.70 -7.61 -11.66
C VAL A 111 -3.00 -6.96 -11.18
N GLY A 112 -2.93 -5.93 -10.34
CA GLY A 112 -4.10 -5.22 -9.83
C GLY A 112 -4.91 -4.57 -10.95
N SER A 113 -4.26 -3.96 -11.94
CA SER A 113 -4.92 -3.37 -13.10
C SER A 113 -5.58 -4.41 -14.00
N ALA A 114 -4.89 -5.54 -14.25
CA ALA A 114 -5.45 -6.62 -15.06
C ALA A 114 -6.69 -7.25 -14.39
N VAL A 115 -6.59 -7.59 -13.11
CA VAL A 115 -7.71 -8.15 -12.34
C VAL A 115 -8.83 -7.12 -12.22
N GLY A 116 -8.50 -5.85 -11.94
CA GLY A 116 -9.49 -4.78 -11.86
C GLY A 116 -10.24 -4.58 -13.17
N GLY A 117 -9.57 -4.64 -14.32
CA GLY A 117 -10.21 -4.61 -15.64
C GLY A 117 -11.19 -5.77 -15.82
N LEU A 118 -10.75 -7.00 -15.56
CA LEU A 118 -11.60 -8.19 -15.67
C LEU A 118 -12.84 -8.13 -14.75
N VAL A 119 -12.66 -7.67 -13.52
CA VAL A 119 -13.77 -7.49 -12.56
C VAL A 119 -14.74 -6.43 -13.04
N ASN A 120 -14.23 -5.30 -13.54
CA ASN A 120 -15.08 -4.24 -14.08
C ASN A 120 -15.89 -4.71 -15.27
N ASP A 121 -15.29 -5.46 -16.17
CA ASP A 121 -15.95 -5.95 -17.40
C ASP A 121 -17.00 -7.04 -17.08
N ALA A 122 -16.71 -7.92 -16.09
CA ALA A 122 -17.60 -9.01 -15.74
C ALA A 122 -18.73 -8.62 -14.77
N PHE A 123 -18.44 -7.77 -13.80
CA PHE A 123 -19.33 -7.46 -12.67
C PHE A 123 -19.66 -5.98 -12.51
N GLY A 124 -18.93 -5.10 -13.20
CA GLY A 124 -19.09 -3.66 -13.13
C GLY A 124 -18.29 -2.98 -12.02
N LEU A 125 -18.27 -1.65 -12.08
CA LEU A 125 -17.44 -0.78 -11.23
C LEU A 125 -17.66 -0.97 -9.72
N MET A 126 -18.86 -1.31 -9.28
CA MET A 126 -19.19 -1.49 -7.87
C MET A 126 -18.42 -2.63 -7.20
N TRP A 127 -18.00 -3.63 -7.97
CA TRP A 127 -17.29 -4.80 -7.44
C TRP A 127 -15.78 -4.60 -7.30
N LEU A 128 -15.22 -3.51 -7.86
CA LEU A 128 -13.79 -3.21 -7.72
C LEU A 128 -13.36 -3.05 -6.26
N GLY A 129 -14.17 -2.37 -5.45
CA GLY A 129 -13.91 -2.19 -4.02
C GLY A 129 -13.81 -3.51 -3.25
N PRO A 130 -14.83 -4.36 -3.28
CA PRO A 130 -14.82 -5.67 -2.62
C PRO A 130 -13.67 -6.58 -3.07
N PHE A 131 -13.38 -6.65 -4.38
CA PHE A 131 -12.24 -7.43 -4.87
C PHE A 131 -10.90 -6.85 -4.42
N GLY A 132 -10.75 -5.52 -4.43
CA GLY A 132 -9.57 -4.85 -3.87
C GLY A 132 -9.39 -5.14 -2.37
N ALA A 133 -10.48 -5.15 -1.61
CA ALA A 133 -10.47 -5.50 -0.18
C ALA A 133 -10.01 -6.94 0.05
N LEU A 134 -10.36 -7.89 -0.83
CA LEU A 134 -9.87 -9.26 -0.76
C LEU A 134 -8.35 -9.32 -0.86
N PHE A 135 -7.74 -8.57 -1.80
CA PHE A 135 -6.28 -8.48 -1.91
C PHE A 135 -5.64 -7.86 -0.66
N ALA A 136 -6.26 -6.83 -0.08
CA ALA A 136 -5.78 -6.24 1.17
C ALA A 136 -5.82 -7.23 2.33
N LEU A 137 -6.87 -8.06 2.44
CA LEU A 137 -6.97 -9.13 3.44
C LEU A 137 -5.96 -10.24 3.21
N LEU A 138 -5.69 -10.62 1.96
CA LEU A 138 -4.61 -11.55 1.63
C LEU A 138 -3.24 -11.00 2.07
N ALA A 139 -3.01 -9.70 1.91
CA ALA A 139 -1.79 -9.05 2.41
C ALA A 139 -1.69 -9.11 3.95
N VAL A 140 -2.79 -8.91 4.68
CA VAL A 140 -2.83 -9.13 6.13
C VAL A 140 -2.46 -10.57 6.48
N GLY A 141 -3.06 -11.54 5.79
CA GLY A 141 -2.80 -12.97 6.02
C GLY A 141 -1.34 -13.33 5.78
N THR A 142 -0.76 -12.90 4.66
CA THR A 142 0.66 -13.17 4.36
C THR A 142 1.60 -12.49 5.36
N THR A 143 1.32 -11.25 5.76
CA THR A 143 2.13 -10.53 6.75
C THR A 143 2.09 -11.22 8.11
N THR A 144 0.92 -11.68 8.55
CA THR A 144 0.78 -12.39 9.84
C THR A 144 1.43 -13.77 9.83
N LEU A 145 1.36 -14.50 8.70
CA LEU A 145 2.00 -15.80 8.53
C LEU A 145 3.53 -15.71 8.49
N LEU A 146 4.07 -14.64 7.92
CA LEU A 146 5.52 -14.43 7.84
C LEU A 146 6.13 -13.96 9.16
N ARG A 147 5.32 -13.42 10.07
CA ARG A 147 5.78 -12.90 11.37
C ARG A 147 6.67 -13.85 12.17
N PRO A 148 6.36 -15.16 12.31
CA PRO A 148 7.20 -16.08 13.09
C PRO A 148 8.53 -16.45 12.41
N TYR A 149 8.65 -16.24 11.09
CA TYR A 149 9.84 -16.59 10.32
C TYR A 149 10.85 -15.45 10.22
N VAL A 150 10.42 -14.23 10.50
CA VAL A 150 11.23 -13.02 10.48
C VAL A 150 11.41 -12.55 11.92
N SER A 151 12.07 -13.39 12.75
CA SER A 151 12.53 -12.99 14.09
C SER A 151 13.56 -11.86 13.94
N PRO A 152 13.60 -10.90 14.89
CA PRO A 152 14.66 -9.90 14.88
C PRO A 152 16.01 -10.61 14.90
N VAL A 153 16.82 -10.36 13.87
CA VAL A 153 18.23 -10.77 13.84
C VAL A 153 18.94 -9.89 14.87
N GLY A 154 19.07 -10.38 16.09
CA GLY A 154 19.81 -9.67 17.14
C GLY A 154 19.27 -9.89 18.55
N GLU A 155 19.37 -11.09 19.09
CA GLU A 155 19.74 -11.36 20.48
C GLU A 155 21.05 -12.13 20.52
#